data_9a6571ab019a76f29622aa0729bf78b9
#
_entry.id   9a6571ab019a76f29622aa0729bf78b9
#
_cell.length_a   1.000
_cell.length_b   1.000
_cell.length_c   1.000
_cell.angle_alpha   90.00
_cell.angle_beta   90.00
_cell.angle_gamma   90.00
#
_symmetry.space_group_name_H-M   'P 1'
#
loop_
_entity.id
_entity.type
_entity.pdbx_description
1 polymer ?
#
loop_
_entity_poly.entity_id
_entity_poly.type
_entity_poly.pdbx_seq_one_letter_code
_entity_poly.pdbx_strand_id
1 'polypeptide(L)'
;MLLLIYTVMIAFQIWAIVDCLRLQSRLWWVLGILFFGPIGALAYVFSELRRGRQFGQSSTIEAVPRNPRIDELESLLLSNPAPGLFVELGDLQVSEGDHQSAAEAYRRSLESDPESVYARYHFGLALAAQGRHAEAVEALRKVYADDPKYDYGEAAERLADALLAAGQDDEALEQYASVASSWARARPRFYWGLLLDKMGQKAEATSVMQEIVDQEDAVPDYLRSGESPWIKQARRYLDGWPPETLFTS
;
A
#
# COMPACT_ATOMS: atom_id res chain seq x y z
N MET A 1 48.41 -23.73 -10.55
CA MET A 1 47.69 -23.12 -11.65
C MET A 1 46.40 -23.86 -12.02
N LEU A 2 46.41 -25.15 -12.30
CA LEU A 2 45.24 -25.96 -12.64
C LEU A 2 44.17 -25.99 -11.53
N LEU A 3 44.54 -26.09 -10.26
CA LEU A 3 43.61 -26.11 -9.10
C LEU A 3 42.84 -24.77 -8.96
N LEU A 4 43.49 -23.67 -9.21
CA LEU A 4 42.90 -22.31 -9.14
C LEU A 4 41.88 -22.07 -10.28
N ILE A 5 42.17 -22.58 -11.48
CA ILE A 5 41.23 -22.55 -12.61
C ILE A 5 39.98 -23.39 -12.28
N TYR A 6 40.19 -24.57 -11.68
CA TYR A 6 39.09 -25.48 -11.32
C TYR A 6 38.18 -24.88 -10.25
N THR A 7 38.73 -24.22 -9.22
CA THR A 7 37.93 -23.53 -8.18
C THR A 7 37.12 -22.37 -8.74
N VAL A 8 37.67 -21.56 -9.65
CA VAL A 8 36.98 -20.47 -10.32
C VAL A 8 35.81 -21.01 -11.18
N MET A 9 36.05 -22.12 -11.90
CA MET A 9 34.99 -22.73 -12.71
C MET A 9 33.82 -23.28 -11.87
N ILE A 10 34.12 -23.91 -10.71
CA ILE A 10 33.07 -24.38 -9.80
C ILE A 10 32.30 -23.20 -9.21
N ALA A 11 32.98 -22.13 -8.78
CA ALA A 11 32.34 -20.92 -8.26
C ALA A 11 31.41 -20.31 -9.30
N PHE A 12 31.83 -20.25 -10.56
CA PHE A 12 30.99 -19.73 -11.67
C PHE A 12 29.78 -20.64 -11.95
N GLN A 13 29.91 -21.96 -11.88
CA GLN A 13 28.77 -22.88 -11.99
C GLN A 13 27.75 -22.69 -10.87
N ILE A 14 28.21 -22.60 -9.61
CA ILE A 14 27.35 -22.40 -8.45
C ILE A 14 26.60 -21.06 -8.60
N TRP A 15 27.31 -20.00 -8.99
CA TRP A 15 26.69 -18.70 -9.24
C TRP A 15 25.60 -18.78 -10.30
N ALA A 16 25.84 -19.41 -11.44
CA ALA A 16 24.88 -19.54 -12.54
C ALA A 16 23.63 -20.36 -12.13
N ILE A 17 23.80 -21.39 -11.29
CA ILE A 17 22.69 -22.19 -10.74
C ILE A 17 21.84 -21.33 -9.79
N VAL A 18 22.47 -20.57 -8.89
CA VAL A 18 21.78 -19.68 -7.94
C VAL A 18 21.02 -18.59 -8.68
N ASP A 19 21.62 -18.00 -9.72
CA ASP A 19 21.00 -16.98 -10.55
C ASP A 19 19.79 -17.54 -11.31
N CYS A 20 19.91 -18.73 -11.90
CA CYS A 20 18.82 -19.41 -12.58
C CYS A 20 17.65 -19.75 -11.65
N LEU A 21 17.92 -20.13 -10.39
CA LEU A 21 16.89 -20.39 -9.39
C LEU A 21 16.21 -19.12 -8.89
N ARG A 22 16.95 -18.02 -8.74
CA ARG A 22 16.41 -16.71 -8.33
C ARG A 22 15.44 -16.13 -9.36
N LEU A 23 15.72 -16.30 -10.64
CA LEU A 23 14.91 -15.73 -11.73
C LEU A 23 13.70 -16.59 -12.10
N GLN A 24 13.43 -17.72 -11.41
CA GLN A 24 12.38 -18.69 -11.76
C GLN A 24 12.39 -19.12 -13.24
N SER A 25 13.49 -18.88 -13.93
CA SER A 25 13.62 -19.15 -15.34
C SER A 25 13.93 -20.62 -15.57
N ARG A 26 12.93 -21.37 -16.01
CA ARG A 26 13.02 -22.71 -16.61
C ARG A 26 14.03 -23.66 -15.97
N LEU A 27 13.56 -24.53 -15.08
CA LEU A 27 14.30 -25.64 -14.46
C LEU A 27 15.19 -26.46 -15.44
N TRP A 28 14.89 -26.42 -16.72
CA TRP A 28 15.66 -27.04 -17.80
C TRP A 28 17.11 -26.51 -17.90
N TRP A 29 17.37 -25.24 -17.57
CA TRP A 29 18.72 -24.69 -17.58
C TRP A 29 19.57 -25.22 -16.45
N VAL A 30 18.96 -25.52 -15.27
CA VAL A 30 19.65 -26.15 -14.15
C VAL A 30 20.17 -27.51 -14.57
N LEU A 31 19.36 -28.30 -15.27
CA LEU A 31 19.78 -29.58 -15.84
C LEU A 31 20.88 -29.40 -16.89
N GLY A 32 20.79 -28.40 -17.75
CA GLY A 32 21.83 -28.05 -18.74
C GLY A 32 23.19 -27.75 -18.09
N ILE A 33 23.19 -26.93 -17.02
CA ILE A 33 24.39 -26.54 -16.28
C ILE A 33 24.97 -27.76 -15.54
N LEU A 34 24.10 -28.61 -14.98
CA LEU A 34 24.52 -29.81 -14.24
C LEU A 34 25.13 -30.88 -15.15
N PHE A 35 24.56 -31.10 -16.37
CA PHE A 35 25.03 -32.13 -17.30
C PHE A 35 26.22 -31.68 -18.14
N PHE A 36 26.26 -30.44 -18.57
CA PHE A 36 27.30 -29.89 -19.46
C PHE A 36 28.35 -29.05 -18.73
N GLY A 37 28.28 -28.95 -17.41
CA GLY A 37 29.28 -28.26 -16.59
C GLY A 37 29.49 -26.80 -17.03
N PRO A 38 30.77 -26.36 -17.16
CA PRO A 38 31.09 -24.96 -17.51
C PRO A 38 30.57 -24.53 -18.87
N ILE A 39 30.42 -25.46 -19.81
CA ILE A 39 29.88 -25.18 -21.16
C ILE A 39 28.38 -24.85 -21.05
N GLY A 40 27.62 -25.55 -20.21
CA GLY A 40 26.24 -25.28 -19.91
C GLY A 40 26.05 -23.92 -19.25
N ALA A 41 26.93 -23.53 -18.30
CA ALA A 41 26.94 -22.24 -17.67
C ALA A 41 27.22 -21.09 -18.66
N LEU A 42 28.18 -21.28 -19.57
CA LEU A 42 28.47 -20.30 -20.64
C LEU A 42 27.29 -20.16 -21.62
N ALA A 43 26.66 -21.27 -21.99
CA ALA A 43 25.47 -21.25 -22.87
C ALA A 43 24.29 -20.51 -22.19
N TYR A 44 24.11 -20.72 -20.89
CA TYR A 44 23.13 -19.99 -20.10
C TYR A 44 23.40 -18.47 -20.11
N VAL A 45 24.60 -18.04 -19.73
CA VAL A 45 24.99 -16.62 -19.73
C VAL A 45 24.87 -16.02 -21.12
N PHE A 46 25.27 -16.73 -22.17
CA PHE A 46 25.12 -16.24 -23.55
C PHE A 46 23.65 -16.14 -23.97
N SER A 47 22.80 -17.06 -23.52
CA SER A 47 21.35 -16.97 -23.77
C SER A 47 20.71 -15.80 -23.05
N GLU A 48 21.14 -15.50 -21.81
CA GLU A 48 20.65 -14.34 -21.05
C GLU A 48 21.20 -13.02 -21.58
N LEU A 49 22.46 -12.95 -22.01
CA LEU A 49 23.03 -11.80 -22.70
C LEU A 49 22.31 -11.51 -24.03
N ARG A 50 21.96 -12.54 -24.80
CA ARG A 50 21.14 -12.39 -26.01
C ARG A 50 19.73 -11.94 -25.68
N ARG A 51 19.14 -12.46 -24.61
CA ARG A 51 17.82 -12.05 -24.14
C ARG A 51 17.88 -10.62 -23.58
N GLY A 52 18.94 -10.24 -22.86
CA GLY A 52 19.18 -8.86 -22.41
C GLY A 52 19.33 -7.86 -23.55
N ARG A 53 19.85 -8.27 -24.71
CA ARG A 53 19.83 -7.43 -25.93
C ARG A 53 18.44 -7.31 -26.57
N GLN A 54 17.57 -8.30 -26.39
CA GLN A 54 16.16 -8.20 -26.77
C GLN A 54 15.33 -7.44 -25.72
N PHE A 55 15.72 -7.50 -24.43
CA PHE A 55 15.11 -6.67 -23.37
C PHE A 55 15.37 -5.16 -23.56
N GLY A 56 16.46 -4.78 -24.21
CA GLY A 56 16.70 -3.37 -24.61
C GLY A 56 15.84 -2.92 -25.80
N GLN A 57 15.11 -3.83 -26.46
CA GLN A 57 14.26 -3.52 -27.61
C GLN A 57 12.82 -4.05 -27.50
N SER A 58 12.47 -4.75 -26.44
CA SER A 58 11.09 -5.21 -26.18
C SER A 58 10.79 -5.43 -24.70
N SER A 59 11.14 -4.48 -23.84
CA SER A 59 10.27 -4.16 -22.75
C SER A 59 9.25 -3.12 -23.26
N THR A 60 8.50 -3.50 -24.25
CA THR A 60 7.09 -3.26 -24.18
C THR A 60 6.66 -4.16 -23.01
N ILE A 61 6.73 -3.68 -21.75
CA ILE A 61 5.62 -3.89 -20.83
C ILE A 61 4.45 -3.77 -21.80
N GLU A 62 3.65 -4.82 -21.99
CA GLU A 62 2.30 -4.65 -22.53
C GLU A 62 1.77 -3.55 -21.65
N ALA A 63 1.78 -2.35 -22.16
CA ALA A 63 1.28 -1.19 -21.47
C ALA A 63 -0.15 -1.61 -21.23
N VAL A 64 -0.52 -1.86 -19.96
CA VAL A 64 -1.93 -2.04 -19.61
C VAL A 64 -2.61 -0.92 -20.37
N PRO A 65 -3.47 -1.23 -21.33
CA PRO A 65 -3.98 -0.21 -22.23
C PRO A 65 -4.58 0.87 -21.36
N ARG A 66 -3.98 2.07 -21.42
CA ARG A 66 -4.42 3.22 -20.63
C ARG A 66 -5.92 3.38 -20.90
N ASN A 67 -6.69 3.61 -19.87
CA ASN A 67 -8.11 3.76 -20.02
C ASN A 67 -8.40 4.87 -21.06
N PRO A 68 -9.07 4.56 -22.19
CA PRO A 68 -9.29 5.55 -23.25
C PRO A 68 -10.10 6.77 -22.77
N ARG A 69 -10.83 6.62 -21.67
CA ARG A 69 -11.56 7.73 -21.03
C ARG A 69 -10.62 8.76 -20.43
N ILE A 70 -9.42 8.36 -19.98
CA ILE A 70 -8.40 9.31 -19.48
C ILE A 70 -7.95 10.24 -20.62
N ASP A 71 -7.64 9.69 -21.81
CA ASP A 71 -7.21 10.49 -22.96
C ASP A 71 -8.33 11.44 -23.43
N GLU A 72 -9.58 10.98 -23.39
CA GLU A 72 -10.75 11.80 -23.68
C GLU A 72 -10.89 12.95 -22.69
N LEU A 73 -10.80 12.67 -21.38
CA LEU A 73 -10.89 13.70 -20.33
C LEU A 73 -9.77 14.73 -20.42
N GLU A 74 -8.53 14.29 -20.66
CA GLU A 74 -7.40 15.19 -20.88
C GLU A 74 -7.65 16.12 -22.07
N SER A 75 -8.20 15.60 -23.17
CA SER A 75 -8.58 16.40 -24.34
C SER A 75 -9.69 17.41 -24.03
N LEU A 76 -10.73 16.99 -23.28
CA LEU A 76 -11.83 17.87 -22.86
C LEU A 76 -11.34 18.98 -21.95
N LEU A 77 -10.44 18.68 -21.02
CA LEU A 77 -9.87 19.64 -20.07
C LEU A 77 -9.02 20.73 -20.71
N LEU A 78 -8.46 20.49 -21.92
CA LEU A 78 -7.77 21.51 -22.70
C LEU A 78 -8.74 22.61 -23.19
N SER A 79 -9.99 22.27 -23.45
CA SER A 79 -11.00 23.19 -23.95
C SER A 79 -11.96 23.71 -22.86
N ASN A 80 -12.19 22.91 -21.84
CA ASN A 80 -13.10 23.22 -20.73
C ASN A 80 -12.56 22.69 -19.40
N PRO A 81 -11.75 23.45 -18.65
CA PRO A 81 -11.17 23.04 -17.37
C PRO A 81 -12.20 23.08 -16.24
N ALA A 82 -13.26 22.25 -16.33
CA ALA A 82 -14.29 22.15 -15.30
C ALA A 82 -13.82 21.30 -14.11
N PRO A 83 -14.09 21.70 -12.84
CA PRO A 83 -13.63 20.98 -11.65
C PRO A 83 -14.13 19.53 -11.60
N GLY A 84 -15.35 19.24 -12.04
CA GLY A 84 -15.89 17.88 -12.09
C GLY A 84 -15.15 16.95 -13.05
N LEU A 85 -14.61 17.47 -14.18
CA LEU A 85 -13.80 16.67 -15.10
C LEU A 85 -12.43 16.31 -14.50
N PHE A 86 -11.85 17.19 -13.69
CA PHE A 86 -10.64 16.90 -12.95
C PHE A 86 -10.87 15.83 -11.87
N VAL A 87 -12.02 15.86 -11.19
CA VAL A 87 -12.42 14.81 -10.24
C VAL A 87 -12.52 13.45 -10.95
N GLU A 88 -13.28 13.39 -12.07
CA GLU A 88 -13.43 12.14 -12.86
C GLU A 88 -12.07 11.61 -13.33
N LEU A 89 -11.19 12.50 -13.78
CA LEU A 89 -9.82 12.13 -14.17
C LEU A 89 -9.03 11.53 -12.99
N GLY A 90 -9.10 12.19 -11.83
CA GLY A 90 -8.44 11.71 -10.61
C GLY A 90 -8.94 10.34 -10.17
N ASP A 91 -10.26 10.11 -10.19
CA ASP A 91 -10.86 8.83 -9.82
C ASP A 91 -10.39 7.69 -10.74
N LEU A 92 -10.30 7.94 -12.05
CA LEU A 92 -9.78 6.97 -13.00
C LEU A 92 -8.29 6.68 -12.78
N GLN A 93 -7.48 7.72 -12.53
CA GLN A 93 -6.05 7.58 -12.26
C GLN A 93 -5.80 6.79 -10.95
N VAL A 94 -6.62 6.99 -9.91
CA VAL A 94 -6.60 6.15 -8.71
C VAL A 94 -6.89 4.69 -9.06
N SER A 95 -7.88 4.43 -9.91
CA SER A 95 -8.23 3.06 -10.32
C SER A 95 -7.11 2.35 -11.10
N GLU A 96 -6.25 3.11 -11.77
CA GLU A 96 -5.04 2.61 -12.45
C GLU A 96 -3.80 2.55 -11.54
N GLY A 97 -3.93 3.03 -10.28
CA GLY A 97 -2.83 3.09 -9.30
C GLY A 97 -1.89 4.27 -9.51
N ASP A 98 -2.20 5.21 -10.41
CA ASP A 98 -1.42 6.43 -10.61
C ASP A 98 -1.84 7.52 -9.62
N HIS A 99 -1.44 7.32 -8.36
CA HIS A 99 -1.76 8.26 -7.28
C HIS A 99 -1.10 9.62 -7.45
N GLN A 100 0.00 9.71 -8.21
CA GLN A 100 0.68 10.98 -8.46
C GLN A 100 -0.16 11.87 -9.38
N SER A 101 -0.58 11.34 -10.52
CA SER A 101 -1.44 12.07 -11.47
C SER A 101 -2.81 12.38 -10.85
N ALA A 102 -3.37 11.44 -10.08
CA ALA A 102 -4.64 11.64 -9.37
C ALA A 102 -4.57 12.82 -8.39
N ALA A 103 -3.51 12.91 -7.58
CA ALA A 103 -3.34 14.04 -6.67
C ALA A 103 -3.27 15.38 -7.43
N GLU A 104 -2.59 15.43 -8.57
CA GLU A 104 -2.55 16.63 -9.40
C GLU A 104 -3.93 16.99 -9.98
N ALA A 105 -4.70 16.00 -10.43
CA ALA A 105 -6.05 16.22 -10.93
C ALA A 105 -6.99 16.79 -9.82
N TYR A 106 -7.00 16.17 -8.64
CA TYR A 106 -7.78 16.68 -7.52
C TYR A 106 -7.33 18.07 -7.07
N ARG A 107 -6.02 18.34 -7.06
CA ARG A 107 -5.49 19.67 -6.75
C ARG A 107 -6.02 20.73 -7.71
N ARG A 108 -6.05 20.45 -9.02
CA ARG A 108 -6.61 21.35 -10.04
C ARG A 108 -8.12 21.52 -9.88
N SER A 109 -8.84 20.48 -9.50
CA SER A 109 -10.26 20.61 -9.16
C SER A 109 -10.46 21.60 -8.03
N LEU A 110 -9.64 21.49 -6.95
CA LEU A 110 -9.69 22.36 -5.77
C LEU A 110 -9.28 23.82 -6.05
N GLU A 111 -8.50 24.09 -7.09
CA GLU A 111 -8.20 25.46 -7.53
C GLU A 111 -9.43 26.18 -8.05
N SER A 112 -10.35 25.44 -8.69
CA SER A 112 -11.59 25.98 -9.26
C SER A 112 -12.78 25.86 -8.32
N ASP A 113 -12.78 24.84 -7.46
CA ASP A 113 -13.81 24.59 -6.44
C ASP A 113 -13.13 24.24 -5.09
N PRO A 114 -12.68 25.26 -4.34
CA PRO A 114 -11.98 25.06 -3.06
C PRO A 114 -12.84 24.41 -1.98
N GLU A 115 -14.16 24.46 -2.09
CA GLU A 115 -15.11 23.94 -1.09
C GLU A 115 -15.49 22.47 -1.34
N SER A 116 -15.01 21.86 -2.42
CA SER A 116 -15.30 20.47 -2.74
C SER A 116 -14.71 19.53 -1.68
N VAL A 117 -15.55 19.05 -0.78
CA VAL A 117 -15.17 18.07 0.25
C VAL A 117 -14.71 16.77 -0.40
N TYR A 118 -15.40 16.33 -1.46
CA TYR A 118 -15.05 15.12 -2.21
C TYR A 118 -13.63 15.21 -2.80
N ALA A 119 -13.34 16.28 -3.55
CA ALA A 119 -12.02 16.45 -4.16
C ALA A 119 -10.91 16.53 -3.10
N ARG A 120 -11.16 17.21 -1.98
CA ARG A 120 -10.22 17.36 -0.86
C ARG A 120 -9.96 16.03 -0.17
N TYR A 121 -10.99 15.21 0.04
CA TYR A 121 -10.87 13.89 0.62
C TYR A 121 -10.00 12.97 -0.24
N HIS A 122 -10.33 12.85 -1.52
CA HIS A 122 -9.59 12.01 -2.46
C HIS A 122 -8.17 12.54 -2.74
N PHE A 123 -7.96 13.84 -2.70
CA PHE A 123 -6.62 14.44 -2.71
C PHE A 123 -5.79 13.97 -1.52
N GLY A 124 -6.35 14.02 -0.31
CA GLY A 124 -5.70 13.50 0.89
C GLY A 124 -5.34 12.01 0.80
N LEU A 125 -6.26 11.19 0.27
CA LEU A 125 -5.99 9.76 0.05
C LEU A 125 -4.87 9.53 -0.98
N ALA A 126 -4.87 10.27 -2.08
CA ALA A 126 -3.84 10.17 -3.11
C ALA A 126 -2.46 10.59 -2.59
N LEU A 127 -2.40 11.62 -1.73
CA LEU A 127 -1.17 12.03 -1.04
C LEU A 127 -0.67 10.97 -0.07
N ALA A 128 -1.56 10.38 0.72
CA ALA A 128 -1.21 9.29 1.66
C ALA A 128 -0.63 8.08 0.91
N ALA A 129 -1.24 7.70 -0.21
CA ALA A 129 -0.75 6.61 -1.06
C ALA A 129 0.64 6.89 -1.67
N GLN A 130 1.02 8.16 -1.85
CA GLN A 130 2.37 8.58 -2.27
C GLN A 130 3.38 8.63 -1.11
N GLY A 131 2.99 8.36 0.14
CA GLY A 131 3.82 8.54 1.32
C GLY A 131 3.98 10.00 1.77
N ARG A 132 3.23 10.94 1.20
CA ARG A 132 3.23 12.38 1.55
C ARG A 132 2.30 12.62 2.74
N HIS A 133 2.59 11.93 3.85
CA HIS A 133 1.67 11.82 4.99
C HIS A 133 1.36 13.17 5.65
N ALA A 134 2.34 14.07 5.78
CA ALA A 134 2.11 15.39 6.38
C ALA A 134 1.11 16.23 5.56
N GLU A 135 1.20 16.17 4.23
CA GLU A 135 0.27 16.89 3.36
C GLU A 135 -1.12 16.23 3.34
N ALA A 136 -1.16 14.89 3.43
CA ALA A 136 -2.41 14.16 3.58
C ALA A 136 -3.15 14.55 4.87
N VAL A 137 -2.42 14.68 5.98
CA VAL A 137 -2.98 15.17 7.26
C VAL A 137 -3.65 16.54 7.08
N GLU A 138 -2.97 17.50 6.43
CA GLU A 138 -3.54 18.83 6.22
C GLU A 138 -4.84 18.80 5.38
N ALA A 139 -4.87 17.97 4.33
CA ALA A 139 -6.07 17.85 3.49
C ALA A 139 -7.22 17.17 4.26
N LEU A 140 -6.95 16.02 4.91
CA LEU A 140 -7.95 15.24 5.64
C LEU A 140 -8.45 15.96 6.89
N ARG A 141 -7.62 16.76 7.56
CA ARG A 141 -8.00 17.57 8.72
C ARG A 141 -9.07 18.62 8.33
N LYS A 142 -8.96 19.22 7.15
CA LYS A 142 -9.98 20.13 6.63
C LYS A 142 -11.30 19.40 6.36
N VAL A 143 -11.23 18.20 5.73
CA VAL A 143 -12.42 17.36 5.53
C VAL A 143 -13.11 17.06 6.86
N TYR A 144 -12.33 16.63 7.86
CA TYR A 144 -12.85 16.32 9.19
C TYR A 144 -13.45 17.54 9.91
N ALA A 145 -12.86 18.73 9.73
CA ALA A 145 -13.36 19.97 10.32
C ALA A 145 -14.68 20.38 9.68
N ASP A 146 -14.83 20.20 8.35
CA ASP A 146 -16.05 20.55 7.61
C ASP A 146 -17.19 19.53 7.89
N ASP A 147 -16.89 18.24 7.89
CA ASP A 147 -17.84 17.17 8.21
C ASP A 147 -17.14 15.99 8.95
N PRO A 148 -17.21 15.95 10.29
CA PRO A 148 -16.64 14.85 11.08
C PRO A 148 -17.23 13.46 10.78
N LYS A 149 -18.39 13.40 10.13
CA LYS A 149 -19.09 12.16 9.78
C LYS A 149 -19.00 11.83 8.30
N TYR A 150 -18.18 12.57 7.54
CA TYR A 150 -18.01 12.34 6.12
C TYR A 150 -17.68 10.86 5.85
N ASP A 151 -18.39 10.30 4.89
CA ASP A 151 -18.30 8.90 4.49
C ASP A 151 -18.43 7.94 5.69
N TYR A 152 -19.47 8.16 6.51
CA TYR A 152 -19.74 7.37 7.72
C TYR A 152 -18.55 7.29 8.70
N GLY A 153 -17.77 8.38 8.80
CA GLY A 153 -16.60 8.47 9.66
C GLY A 153 -15.31 7.90 9.04
N GLU A 154 -15.35 7.48 7.78
CA GLU A 154 -14.16 6.99 7.08
C GLU A 154 -13.09 8.09 6.97
N ALA A 155 -13.47 9.35 6.70
CA ALA A 155 -12.53 10.47 6.65
C ALA A 155 -11.80 10.69 7.98
N ALA A 156 -12.51 10.54 9.10
CA ALA A 156 -11.91 10.62 10.43
C ALA A 156 -10.87 9.51 10.68
N GLU A 157 -11.18 8.30 10.21
CA GLU A 157 -10.27 7.15 10.29
C GLU A 157 -9.05 7.35 9.38
N ARG A 158 -9.24 7.85 8.14
CA ARG A 158 -8.12 8.16 7.22
C ARG A 158 -7.23 9.28 7.76
N LEU A 159 -7.79 10.25 8.47
CA LEU A 159 -6.99 11.25 9.17
C LEU A 159 -6.13 10.60 10.27
N ALA A 160 -6.69 9.69 11.07
CA ALA A 160 -5.93 8.96 12.08
C ALA A 160 -4.79 8.12 11.45
N ASP A 161 -5.06 7.43 10.33
CA ASP A 161 -4.06 6.68 9.57
C ASP A 161 -2.92 7.60 9.08
N ALA A 162 -3.26 8.76 8.52
CA ALA A 162 -2.29 9.72 8.02
C ALA A 162 -1.44 10.33 9.15
N LEU A 163 -2.05 10.65 10.30
CA LEU A 163 -1.36 11.12 11.51
C LEU A 163 -0.35 10.10 12.02
N LEU A 164 -0.77 8.83 12.12
CA LEU A 164 0.11 7.73 12.53
C LEU A 164 1.28 7.56 11.55
N ALA A 165 1.01 7.58 10.26
CA ALA A 165 2.04 7.46 9.22
C ALA A 165 2.97 8.67 9.16
N ALA A 166 2.51 9.85 9.58
CA ALA A 166 3.31 11.07 9.72
C ALA A 166 4.15 11.09 11.03
N GLY A 167 3.99 10.08 11.91
CA GLY A 167 4.66 10.01 13.20
C GLY A 167 4.08 10.96 14.26
N GLN A 168 2.87 11.46 14.07
CA GLN A 168 2.13 12.31 15.01
C GLN A 168 1.30 11.43 15.96
N ASP A 169 2.00 10.61 16.76
CA ASP A 169 1.38 9.54 17.54
C ASP A 169 0.35 10.04 18.56
N ASP A 170 0.59 11.18 19.23
CA ASP A 170 -0.34 11.76 20.22
C ASP A 170 -1.65 12.17 19.55
N GLU A 171 -1.59 12.86 18.43
CA GLU A 171 -2.80 13.27 17.68
C GLU A 171 -3.50 12.05 17.05
N ALA A 172 -2.75 11.06 16.58
CA ALA A 172 -3.31 9.81 16.07
C ALA A 172 -4.07 9.06 17.15
N LEU A 173 -3.52 8.99 18.38
CA LEU A 173 -4.19 8.37 19.53
C LEU A 173 -5.54 9.03 19.82
N GLU A 174 -5.57 10.36 19.91
CA GLU A 174 -6.81 11.12 20.16
C GLU A 174 -7.82 10.91 19.03
N GLN A 175 -7.37 10.93 17.79
CA GLN A 175 -8.23 10.75 16.63
C GLN A 175 -8.82 9.33 16.57
N TYR A 176 -8.00 8.28 16.78
CA TYR A 176 -8.51 6.89 16.84
C TYR A 176 -9.47 6.69 18.00
N ALA A 177 -9.21 7.26 19.19
CA ALA A 177 -10.12 7.21 20.32
C ALA A 177 -11.48 7.85 20.00
N SER A 178 -11.47 9.00 19.32
CA SER A 178 -12.68 9.69 18.84
C SER A 178 -13.48 8.83 17.87
N VAL A 179 -12.81 8.22 16.88
CA VAL A 179 -13.45 7.31 15.92
C VAL A 179 -14.00 6.08 16.63
N ALA A 180 -13.23 5.47 17.51
CA ALA A 180 -13.61 4.28 18.27
C ALA A 180 -14.84 4.50 19.16
N SER A 181 -14.97 5.69 19.75
CA SER A 181 -16.13 6.06 20.56
C SER A 181 -17.41 6.33 19.74
N SER A 182 -17.24 6.80 18.51
CA SER A 182 -18.35 7.18 17.63
C SER A 182 -18.87 6.01 16.79
N TRP A 183 -18.00 5.07 16.46
CA TRP A 183 -18.27 3.96 15.54
C TRP A 183 -17.81 2.62 16.11
N ALA A 184 -18.72 1.64 16.15
CA ALA A 184 -18.43 0.31 16.70
C ALA A 184 -17.63 -0.57 15.71
N ARG A 185 -16.47 -0.07 15.23
CA ARG A 185 -15.58 -0.79 14.30
C ARG A 185 -14.34 -1.30 15.03
N ALA A 186 -13.91 -2.53 14.73
CA ALA A 186 -12.76 -3.14 15.39
C ALA A 186 -11.42 -2.51 14.93
N ARG A 187 -11.31 -2.11 13.66
CA ARG A 187 -10.05 -1.55 13.11
C ARG A 187 -9.56 -0.31 13.87
N PRO A 188 -10.33 0.79 14.00
CA PRO A 188 -9.86 1.97 14.71
C PRO A 188 -9.61 1.70 16.20
N ARG A 189 -10.40 0.85 16.85
CA ARG A 189 -10.14 0.42 18.23
C ARG A 189 -8.83 -0.35 18.37
N PHE A 190 -8.51 -1.20 17.41
CA PHE A 190 -7.27 -1.96 17.41
C PHE A 190 -6.05 -1.03 17.32
N TYR A 191 -6.05 -0.06 16.42
CA TYR A 191 -4.94 0.91 16.31
C TYR A 191 -4.87 1.83 17.55
N TRP A 192 -6.01 2.22 18.12
CA TRP A 192 -6.05 2.92 19.39
C TRP A 192 -5.36 2.11 20.49
N GLY A 193 -5.71 0.84 20.65
CA GLY A 193 -5.07 -0.06 21.62
C GLY A 193 -3.57 -0.22 21.40
N LEU A 194 -3.11 -0.34 20.14
CA LEU A 194 -1.68 -0.42 19.83
C LEU A 194 -0.93 0.88 20.20
N LEU A 195 -1.52 2.04 19.96
CA LEU A 195 -0.93 3.33 20.34
C LEU A 195 -0.87 3.50 21.85
N LEU A 196 -1.90 3.09 22.59
CA LEU A 196 -1.88 3.04 24.06
C LEU A 196 -0.72 2.19 24.59
N ASP A 197 -0.50 1.01 24.01
CA ASP A 197 0.64 0.15 24.40
C ASP A 197 1.99 0.80 24.07
N LYS A 198 2.13 1.40 22.87
CA LYS A 198 3.32 2.17 22.47
C LYS A 198 3.65 3.30 23.44
N MET A 199 2.62 3.94 24.02
CA MET A 199 2.76 5.01 25.02
C MET A 199 2.93 4.49 26.46
N GLY A 200 3.02 3.17 26.65
CA GLY A 200 3.20 2.54 27.97
C GLY A 200 1.92 2.35 28.77
N GLN A 201 0.75 2.68 28.22
CA GLN A 201 -0.57 2.51 28.85
C GLN A 201 -1.11 1.09 28.63
N LYS A 202 -0.31 0.09 29.01
CA LYS A 202 -0.54 -1.32 28.69
C LYS A 202 -1.85 -1.87 29.27
N ALA A 203 -2.26 -1.40 30.45
CA ALA A 203 -3.51 -1.87 31.07
C ALA A 203 -4.74 -1.42 30.25
N GLU A 204 -4.75 -0.18 29.78
CA GLU A 204 -5.81 0.36 28.93
C GLU A 204 -5.81 -0.32 27.57
N ALA A 205 -4.62 -0.50 26.96
CA ALA A 205 -4.47 -1.23 25.71
C ALA A 205 -5.10 -2.64 25.81
N THR A 206 -4.79 -3.38 26.87
CA THR A 206 -5.34 -4.72 27.11
C THR A 206 -6.87 -4.68 27.23
N SER A 207 -7.42 -3.68 27.94
CA SER A 207 -8.87 -3.50 28.07
C SER A 207 -9.54 -3.28 26.70
N VAL A 208 -8.98 -2.40 25.89
CA VAL A 208 -9.49 -2.12 24.54
C VAL A 208 -9.44 -3.37 23.65
N MET A 209 -8.34 -4.13 23.68
CA MET A 209 -8.23 -5.37 22.91
C MET A 209 -9.23 -6.43 23.37
N GLN A 210 -9.49 -6.54 24.67
CA GLN A 210 -10.50 -7.44 25.21
C GLN A 210 -11.90 -7.06 24.75
N GLU A 211 -12.25 -5.77 24.78
CA GLU A 211 -13.54 -5.28 24.28
C GLU A 211 -13.78 -5.63 22.80
N ILE A 212 -12.73 -5.56 21.95
CA ILE A 212 -12.82 -5.96 20.54
C ILE A 212 -13.21 -7.43 20.43
N VAL A 213 -12.58 -8.29 21.21
CA VAL A 213 -12.83 -9.74 21.20
C VAL A 213 -14.21 -10.08 21.77
N ASP A 214 -14.62 -9.44 22.86
CA ASP A 214 -15.90 -9.69 23.52
C ASP A 214 -17.10 -9.28 22.65
N GLN A 215 -16.90 -8.33 21.72
CA GLN A 215 -17.96 -7.87 20.81
C GLN A 215 -18.06 -8.70 19.52
N GLU A 216 -17.24 -9.74 19.33
CA GLU A 216 -17.23 -10.54 18.09
C GLU A 216 -18.61 -11.12 17.76
N ASP A 217 -19.33 -11.64 18.75
CA ASP A 217 -20.66 -12.24 18.54
C ASP A 217 -21.74 -11.21 18.20
N ALA A 218 -21.49 -9.93 18.51
CA ALA A 218 -22.40 -8.82 18.19
C ALA A 218 -22.19 -8.28 16.75
N VAL A 219 -21.12 -8.69 16.07
CA VAL A 219 -20.83 -8.24 14.70
C VAL A 219 -21.80 -8.89 13.73
N PRO A 220 -22.61 -8.10 12.99
CA PRO A 220 -23.50 -8.62 11.96
C PRO A 220 -22.75 -9.39 10.87
N ASP A 221 -23.37 -10.44 10.32
CA ASP A 221 -22.73 -11.32 9.33
C ASP A 221 -22.17 -10.58 8.12
N TYR A 222 -22.85 -9.54 7.63
CA TYR A 222 -22.41 -8.74 6.48
C TYR A 222 -21.18 -7.88 6.75
N LEU A 223 -20.85 -7.58 8.02
CA LEU A 223 -19.63 -6.85 8.42
C LEU A 223 -18.50 -7.80 8.85
N ARG A 224 -18.81 -9.06 9.13
CA ARG A 224 -17.87 -10.00 9.74
C ARG A 224 -16.57 -10.19 8.93
N SER A 225 -16.64 -10.13 7.61
CA SER A 225 -15.45 -10.24 6.76
C SER A 225 -14.46 -9.09 6.94
N GLY A 226 -14.94 -7.87 7.18
CA GLY A 226 -14.11 -6.68 7.41
C GLY A 226 -13.57 -6.59 8.86
N GLU A 227 -14.38 -7.01 9.83
CA GLU A 227 -14.03 -6.93 11.26
C GLU A 227 -13.14 -8.10 11.73
N SER A 228 -13.34 -9.29 11.18
CA SER A 228 -12.66 -10.52 11.60
C SER A 228 -11.12 -10.47 11.61
N PRO A 229 -10.44 -9.81 10.67
CA PRO A 229 -8.98 -9.66 10.71
C PRO A 229 -8.52 -8.95 11.99
N TRP A 230 -9.19 -7.87 12.38
CA TRP A 230 -8.83 -7.05 13.52
C TRP A 230 -9.13 -7.75 14.86
N ILE A 231 -10.24 -8.49 14.94
CA ILE A 231 -10.56 -9.34 16.08
C ILE A 231 -9.47 -10.41 16.27
N LYS A 232 -9.00 -11.05 15.18
CA LYS A 232 -7.90 -12.02 15.25
C LYS A 232 -6.59 -11.36 15.70
N GLN A 233 -6.30 -10.16 15.27
CA GLN A 233 -5.12 -9.41 15.70
C GLN A 233 -5.21 -9.03 17.18
N ALA A 234 -6.38 -8.59 17.65
CA ALA A 234 -6.61 -8.30 19.07
C ALA A 234 -6.38 -9.54 19.95
N ARG A 235 -6.85 -10.72 19.53
CA ARG A 235 -6.55 -11.98 20.24
C ARG A 235 -5.06 -12.27 20.30
N ARG A 236 -4.34 -12.13 19.17
CA ARG A 236 -2.89 -12.31 19.14
C ARG A 236 -2.17 -11.39 20.13
N TYR A 237 -2.59 -10.12 20.21
CA TYR A 237 -2.07 -9.19 21.18
C TYR A 237 -2.28 -9.69 22.61
N LEU A 238 -3.49 -10.16 22.96
CA LEU A 238 -3.82 -10.72 24.28
C LEU A 238 -3.03 -12.00 24.57
N ASP A 239 -2.72 -12.81 23.55
CA ASP A 239 -1.87 -14.00 23.66
C ASP A 239 -0.37 -13.67 23.81
N GLY A 240 -0.01 -12.38 23.86
CA GLY A 240 1.37 -11.92 24.08
C GLY A 240 2.23 -11.78 22.85
N TRP A 241 1.64 -11.70 21.66
CA TRP A 241 2.39 -11.40 20.42
C TRP A 241 2.92 -9.97 20.45
N PRO A 242 4.19 -9.74 19.98
CA PRO A 242 4.78 -8.40 19.98
C PRO A 242 3.97 -7.43 19.12
N PRO A 243 3.63 -6.23 19.64
CA PRO A 243 2.86 -5.22 18.88
C PRO A 243 3.50 -4.86 17.53
N GLU A 244 4.82 -4.85 17.45
CA GLU A 244 5.60 -4.52 16.24
C GLU A 244 5.29 -5.44 15.06
N THR A 245 4.90 -6.70 15.32
CA THR A 245 4.51 -7.67 14.28
C THR A 245 3.09 -7.46 13.77
N LEU A 246 2.29 -6.63 14.45
CA LEU A 246 0.88 -6.40 14.16
C LEU A 246 0.65 -5.19 13.26
N PHE A 247 1.65 -4.30 13.11
CA PHE A 247 1.61 -3.15 12.19
C PHE A 247 1.92 -3.50 10.72
N THR A 248 2.37 -4.74 10.43
CA THR A 248 2.91 -5.14 9.12
C THR A 248 1.99 -6.03 8.29
N SER A 249 0.68 -5.99 8.50
CA SER A 249 -0.27 -6.85 7.76
C SER A 249 -1.22 -6.08 6.86
#